data_45ba5ce31841d5e557670d4a503399c7
#
_entry.id   45ba5ce31841d5e557670d4a503399c7
#
_cell.length_a   1.000
_cell.length_b   1.000
_cell.length_c   1.000
_cell.angle_alpha   90.00
_cell.angle_beta   90.00
_cell.angle_gamma   90.00
#
_symmetry.space_group_name_H-M   'P 1'
#
loop_
_entity.id
_entity.type
_entity.pdbx_description
1 polymer ?
#
loop_
_entity_poly.entity_id
_entity_poly.type
_entity_poly.pdbx_seq_one_letter_code
_entity_poly.pdbx_strand_id
1 'polypeptide(L)'
;MDNKVFLLGLFLLSVANVKAQTQTQNDSLTMENMMHNLPEIMVKGSRPIVKAERGMLSYNMPLLMKQLPADNAYEALTRIPGVSDADGGIKFSGNEVTLIINGQATTLTQEQLADRLKAMPAAQLAKAEVMLAAPARYHVRGMAINIVTKDYAGKNQLSGQINGGLQQNKYSREFGDFYLSMQRGKFGMDAQYQFIDGNSYGESSRIANHPLDNGRIHYNDETWQKSFGIAHDYRLGMNYAFSKNHRLDIAYTGKWQKSCSNNHTTGSSVSGMHYDTHVYLHNVDVNYSLPFGLNISGSYTNYRTPQQQKLDGTMYADENTTETERNLTSGSEQTISKWMFAADQNHSFTHGWGLSYGVKGQFTSNKSYQNTIDKEGNILPNATSSVDINERIWNIYAGFSKQINKAISLEVSAAAEQYHSPIWDKWRIYPSLKMPCGISTRTIYSTCHSVPILNFRAIGQQ
;
A
#
# COMPACT_ATOMS: atom_id res chain seq x y z
N MET A 1 33.04 23.66 -10.77
CA MET A 1 31.96 23.65 -11.82
C MET A 1 32.04 22.29 -12.48
N ASP A 2 31.18 21.41 -12.06
CA ASP A 2 31.40 19.97 -12.12
C ASP A 2 30.80 19.30 -13.35
N ASN A 3 31.54 18.29 -13.82
CA ASN A 3 31.27 17.46 -15.00
C ASN A 3 29.90 16.71 -15.04
N LYS A 4 29.00 16.96 -14.12
CA LYS A 4 27.68 16.30 -14.05
C LYS A 4 26.64 16.92 -15.00
N VAL A 5 26.83 18.14 -15.46
CA VAL A 5 25.88 18.83 -16.36
C VAL A 5 26.07 18.42 -17.83
N PHE A 6 27.22 17.85 -18.16
CA PHE A 6 27.55 17.51 -19.55
C PHE A 6 26.95 16.17 -20.03
N LEU A 7 26.61 15.27 -19.11
CA LEU A 7 26.01 13.97 -19.49
C LEU A 7 24.50 14.03 -19.73
N LEU A 8 23.79 15.01 -19.16
CA LEU A 8 22.36 15.18 -19.38
C LEU A 8 22.04 15.82 -20.75
N GLY A 9 22.98 16.59 -21.29
CA GLY A 9 22.83 17.26 -22.59
C GLY A 9 22.96 16.34 -23.80
N LEU A 10 23.61 15.19 -23.67
CA LEU A 10 23.86 14.28 -24.80
C LEU A 10 22.71 13.29 -25.06
N PHE A 11 21.83 13.09 -24.12
CA PHE A 11 20.68 12.17 -24.27
C PHE A 11 19.45 12.80 -24.94
N LEU A 12 19.40 14.15 -25.05
CA LEU A 12 18.27 14.89 -25.62
C LEU A 12 18.38 15.15 -27.12
N LEU A 13 19.49 14.78 -27.75
CA LEU A 13 19.76 15.09 -29.18
C LEU A 13 19.53 13.93 -30.16
N SER A 14 19.05 12.78 -29.73
CA SER A 14 18.87 11.61 -30.61
C SER A 14 17.44 11.28 -31.03
N VAL A 15 16.45 12.13 -30.74
CA VAL A 15 15.04 11.87 -31.09
C VAL A 15 14.41 12.97 -31.94
N ALA A 16 15.07 13.31 -33.08
CA ALA A 16 14.48 14.22 -34.05
C ALA A 16 14.67 13.71 -35.48
N ASN A 17 13.89 12.68 -35.86
CA ASN A 17 13.58 12.40 -37.26
C ASN A 17 12.28 11.59 -37.37
N VAL A 18 11.13 12.25 -37.13
CA VAL A 18 9.84 11.76 -37.59
C VAL A 18 9.42 12.62 -38.79
N LYS A 19 9.47 12.05 -39.98
CA LYS A 19 8.90 12.67 -41.18
C LYS A 19 7.39 12.58 -41.12
N ALA A 20 6.72 13.73 -41.03
CA ALA A 20 5.29 13.84 -41.27
C ALA A 20 5.00 13.65 -42.75
N GLN A 21 4.24 12.66 -43.14
CA GLN A 21 3.63 12.54 -44.46
C GLN A 21 2.31 13.28 -44.47
N THR A 22 2.26 14.35 -45.23
CA THR A 22 1.03 15.08 -45.57
C THR A 22 0.32 14.32 -46.70
N GLN A 23 -0.82 13.75 -46.39
CA GLN A 23 -1.73 13.16 -47.39
C GLN A 23 -2.74 14.24 -47.79
N THR A 24 -2.65 14.74 -48.99
CA THR A 24 -3.66 15.61 -49.60
C THR A 24 -4.77 14.73 -50.15
N GLN A 25 -5.94 14.78 -49.54
CA GLN A 25 -7.12 14.10 -50.03
C GLN A 25 -7.98 15.10 -50.80
N ASN A 26 -8.17 14.83 -52.09
CA ASN A 26 -9.11 15.53 -52.94
C ASN A 26 -10.51 14.97 -52.72
N ASP A 27 -11.36 15.70 -52.04
CA ASP A 27 -12.78 15.40 -51.90
C ASP A 27 -13.59 16.17 -52.95
N SER A 28 -13.98 15.44 -54.01
CA SER A 28 -15.14 15.80 -54.81
C SER A 28 -16.20 14.73 -54.64
N LEU A 29 -17.04 14.87 -53.60
CA LEU A 29 -18.19 14.03 -53.38
C LEU A 29 -19.45 14.67 -53.96
N THR A 30 -19.96 14.07 -55.03
CA THR A 30 -21.29 14.42 -55.58
C THR A 30 -22.42 14.03 -54.62
N MET A 31 -23.41 14.88 -54.50
CA MET A 31 -24.57 14.78 -53.59
C MET A 31 -25.41 13.51 -53.73
N GLU A 32 -25.22 12.73 -54.78
CA GLU A 32 -25.94 11.52 -55.10
C GLU A 32 -25.44 10.28 -54.32
N ASN A 33 -24.19 10.31 -53.81
CA ASN A 33 -23.63 9.27 -52.96
C ASN A 33 -23.93 9.41 -51.48
N MET A 34 -24.58 10.48 -51.05
CA MET A 34 -24.95 10.72 -49.64
C MET A 34 -26.21 9.95 -49.20
N MET A 35 -27.02 9.43 -50.12
CA MET A 35 -28.30 8.78 -49.77
C MET A 35 -28.21 7.27 -49.57
N HIS A 36 -27.06 6.60 -49.83
CA HIS A 36 -26.97 5.16 -49.75
C HIS A 36 -26.06 4.60 -48.65
N ASN A 37 -25.34 5.46 -47.91
CA ASN A 37 -24.55 5.01 -46.76
C ASN A 37 -24.99 5.77 -45.49
N LEU A 38 -26.16 5.43 -44.98
CA LEU A 38 -26.36 5.62 -43.54
C LEU A 38 -25.35 4.71 -42.85
N PRO A 39 -24.39 5.25 -42.07
CA PRO A 39 -23.49 4.39 -41.32
C PRO A 39 -24.37 3.55 -40.38
N GLU A 40 -24.27 2.25 -40.55
CA GLU A 40 -24.84 1.31 -39.62
C GLU A 40 -24.37 1.74 -38.22
N ILE A 41 -25.28 2.29 -37.42
CA ILE A 41 -24.97 2.68 -36.05
C ILE A 41 -24.71 1.39 -35.30
N MET A 42 -23.47 0.92 -35.40
CA MET A 42 -23.02 -0.17 -34.57
C MET A 42 -22.98 0.36 -33.16
N VAL A 43 -24.05 0.15 -32.40
CA VAL A 43 -24.07 0.37 -30.96
C VAL A 43 -23.09 -0.59 -30.34
N LYS A 44 -21.80 -0.22 -30.34
CA LYS A 44 -20.81 -0.92 -29.56
C LYS A 44 -21.20 -0.67 -28.10
N GLY A 45 -21.88 -1.65 -27.50
CA GLY A 45 -22.16 -1.62 -26.08
C GLY A 45 -20.85 -1.36 -25.33
N SER A 46 -20.71 -0.19 -24.73
CA SER A 46 -19.52 0.14 -23.93
C SER A 46 -19.46 -0.84 -22.76
N ARG A 47 -18.34 -1.52 -22.61
CA ARG A 47 -18.14 -2.38 -21.43
C ARG A 47 -18.21 -1.48 -20.19
N PRO A 48 -18.99 -1.84 -19.16
CA PRO A 48 -19.07 -1.03 -17.95
C PRO A 48 -17.71 -0.96 -17.26
N ILE A 49 -17.36 0.22 -16.76
CA ILE A 49 -16.13 0.44 -16.01
C ILE A 49 -16.19 -0.29 -14.68
N VAL A 50 -17.35 -0.32 -14.05
CA VAL A 50 -17.60 -0.98 -12.78
C VAL A 50 -18.67 -2.05 -12.93
N LYS A 51 -18.47 -3.19 -12.28
CA LYS A 51 -19.43 -4.27 -12.15
C LYS A 51 -19.57 -4.68 -10.69
N ALA A 52 -20.79 -4.91 -10.25
CA ALA A 52 -21.04 -5.57 -8.98
C ALA A 52 -21.02 -7.08 -9.19
N GLU A 53 -20.00 -7.75 -8.66
CA GLU A 53 -19.82 -9.19 -8.77
C GLU A 53 -19.56 -9.79 -7.38
N ARG A 54 -20.36 -10.79 -6.98
CA ARG A 54 -20.18 -11.53 -5.71
C ARG A 54 -20.01 -10.63 -4.46
N GLY A 55 -20.78 -9.53 -4.39
CA GLY A 55 -20.69 -8.59 -3.28
C GLY A 55 -19.44 -7.70 -3.26
N MET A 56 -18.76 -7.60 -4.39
CA MET A 56 -17.61 -6.74 -4.63
C MET A 56 -17.90 -5.79 -5.78
N LEU A 57 -17.32 -4.59 -5.74
CA LEU A 57 -17.31 -3.67 -6.87
C LEU A 57 -16.01 -3.90 -7.65
N SER A 58 -16.13 -4.51 -8.82
CA SER A 58 -14.99 -4.80 -9.69
C SER A 58 -14.84 -3.70 -10.74
N TYR A 59 -13.79 -2.90 -10.62
CA TYR A 59 -13.44 -1.81 -11.54
C TYR A 59 -12.47 -2.34 -12.61
N ASN A 60 -12.81 -2.11 -13.88
CA ASN A 60 -11.91 -2.37 -15.01
C ASN A 60 -10.91 -1.20 -15.10
N MET A 61 -9.70 -1.41 -14.59
CA MET A 61 -8.68 -0.35 -14.50
C MET A 61 -8.25 0.18 -15.88
N PRO A 62 -8.03 -0.64 -16.92
CA PRO A 62 -7.75 -0.13 -18.26
C PRO A 62 -8.83 0.80 -18.84
N LEU A 63 -10.12 0.53 -18.55
CA LEU A 63 -11.21 1.42 -19.00
C LEU A 63 -11.30 2.68 -18.12
N LEU A 64 -11.09 2.56 -16.82
CA LEU A 64 -11.06 3.71 -15.90
C LEU A 64 -9.91 4.67 -16.27
N MET A 65 -8.71 4.14 -16.53
CA MET A 65 -7.53 4.95 -16.89
C MET A 65 -7.64 5.65 -18.26
N LYS A 66 -8.53 5.18 -19.15
CA LYS A 66 -8.84 5.93 -20.38
C LYS A 66 -9.62 7.23 -20.11
N GLN A 67 -10.42 7.26 -19.06
CA GLN A 67 -11.21 8.44 -18.67
C GLN A 67 -10.48 9.32 -17.66
N LEU A 68 -9.79 8.70 -16.71
CA LEU A 68 -9.07 9.34 -15.62
C LEU A 68 -7.63 8.81 -15.58
N PRO A 69 -6.72 9.36 -16.39
CA PRO A 69 -5.34 8.92 -16.48
C PRO A 69 -4.63 8.98 -15.12
N ALA A 70 -3.72 8.05 -14.92
CA ALA A 70 -2.83 7.98 -13.77
C ALA A 70 -1.50 7.35 -14.21
N ASP A 71 -0.40 7.81 -13.65
CA ASP A 71 0.94 7.34 -14.00
C ASP A 71 1.31 6.05 -13.30
N ASN A 72 0.89 5.90 -12.06
CA ASN A 72 1.22 4.76 -11.20
C ASN A 72 -0.03 4.10 -10.61
N ALA A 73 0.16 2.90 -10.06
CA ALA A 73 -0.94 2.10 -9.50
C ALA A 73 -1.57 2.75 -8.26
N TYR A 74 -0.79 3.46 -7.44
CA TYR A 74 -1.32 4.16 -6.26
C TYR A 74 -2.29 5.26 -6.67
N GLU A 75 -1.89 6.12 -7.59
CA GLU A 75 -2.74 7.17 -8.13
C GLU A 75 -3.96 6.59 -8.86
N ALA A 76 -3.79 5.49 -9.61
CA ALA A 76 -4.89 4.81 -10.27
C ALA A 76 -5.98 4.34 -9.29
N LEU A 77 -5.61 3.90 -8.08
CA LEU A 77 -6.56 3.52 -7.04
C LEU A 77 -7.35 4.73 -6.52
N THR A 78 -6.72 5.90 -6.37
CA THR A 78 -7.42 7.12 -5.92
C THR A 78 -8.41 7.66 -6.96
N ARG A 79 -8.34 7.21 -8.23
CA ARG A 79 -9.34 7.50 -9.26
C ARG A 79 -10.62 6.68 -9.11
N ILE A 80 -10.64 5.68 -8.24
CA ILE A 80 -11.85 4.90 -7.94
C ILE A 80 -12.77 5.73 -7.05
N PRO A 81 -14.06 5.90 -7.40
CA PRO A 81 -15.00 6.65 -6.58
C PRO A 81 -15.06 6.15 -5.13
N GLY A 82 -14.91 7.06 -4.18
CA GLY A 82 -14.89 6.76 -2.75
C GLY A 82 -13.53 6.34 -2.19
N VAL A 83 -12.52 6.15 -3.04
CA VAL A 83 -11.12 5.92 -2.60
C VAL A 83 -10.41 7.26 -2.46
N SER A 84 -9.74 7.46 -1.37
CA SER A 84 -8.96 8.67 -1.08
C SER A 84 -7.59 8.30 -0.49
N ASP A 85 -6.64 9.20 -0.67
CA ASP A 85 -5.37 9.20 0.04
C ASP A 85 -5.53 10.10 1.28
N ALA A 86 -5.41 9.53 2.46
CA ALA A 86 -5.49 10.26 3.70
C ALA A 86 -4.61 9.60 4.76
N ASP A 87 -3.90 10.45 5.53
CA ASP A 87 -2.99 10.02 6.60
C ASP A 87 -1.91 9.02 6.13
N GLY A 88 -1.43 9.17 4.87
CA GLY A 88 -0.38 8.34 4.29
C GLY A 88 -0.83 6.96 3.83
N GLY A 89 -2.13 6.73 3.66
CA GLY A 89 -2.68 5.46 3.21
C GLY A 89 -3.97 5.57 2.40
N ILE A 90 -4.32 4.49 1.72
CA ILE A 90 -5.57 4.38 0.97
C ILE A 90 -6.73 4.15 1.95
N LYS A 91 -7.76 5.00 1.85
CA LYS A 91 -9.04 4.86 2.55
C LYS A 91 -10.20 4.72 1.57
N PHE A 92 -11.27 4.05 1.97
CA PHE A 92 -12.50 3.97 1.20
C PHE A 92 -13.66 4.53 2.03
N SER A 93 -14.31 5.58 1.50
CA SER A 93 -15.39 6.32 2.22
C SER A 93 -14.98 6.72 3.64
N GLY A 94 -13.72 7.17 3.81
CA GLY A 94 -13.15 7.61 5.07
C GLY A 94 -12.70 6.49 6.02
N ASN A 95 -12.96 5.21 5.68
CA ASN A 95 -12.54 4.07 6.48
C ASN A 95 -11.22 3.46 6.00
N GLU A 96 -10.45 2.91 6.91
CA GLU A 96 -9.26 2.15 6.58
C GLU A 96 -9.61 0.90 5.78
N VAL A 97 -8.78 0.57 4.78
CA VAL A 97 -8.94 -0.61 3.95
C VAL A 97 -7.67 -1.45 3.96
N THR A 98 -7.83 -2.77 3.95
CA THR A 98 -6.71 -3.68 3.74
C THR A 98 -6.47 -3.83 2.25
N LEU A 99 -5.25 -3.55 1.80
CA LEU A 99 -4.87 -3.79 0.41
C LEU A 99 -4.43 -5.24 0.23
N ILE A 100 -4.89 -5.86 -0.84
CA ILE A 100 -4.61 -7.23 -1.24
C ILE A 100 -4.05 -7.17 -2.66
N ILE A 101 -3.06 -7.97 -2.98
CA ILE A 101 -2.49 -8.05 -4.32
C ILE A 101 -2.68 -9.47 -4.86
N ASN A 102 -3.33 -9.57 -6.02
CA ASN A 102 -3.61 -10.85 -6.70
C ASN A 102 -4.27 -11.90 -5.79
N GLY A 103 -5.17 -11.43 -4.91
CA GLY A 103 -5.90 -12.30 -4.00
C GLY A 103 -5.17 -12.64 -2.70
N GLN A 104 -3.99 -12.11 -2.47
CA GLN A 104 -3.19 -12.40 -1.28
C GLN A 104 -2.99 -11.16 -0.41
N ALA A 105 -3.21 -11.31 0.89
CA ALA A 105 -2.82 -10.32 1.87
C ALA A 105 -1.29 -10.25 1.94
N THR A 106 -0.76 -9.05 2.04
CA THR A 106 0.68 -8.80 2.18
C THR A 106 1.10 -8.65 3.63
N THR A 107 2.37 -8.92 3.92
CA THR A 107 3.00 -8.63 5.22
C THR A 107 3.52 -7.20 5.32
N LEU A 108 3.51 -6.45 4.22
CA LEU A 108 3.91 -5.06 4.17
C LEU A 108 2.92 -4.17 4.92
N THR A 109 3.40 -3.09 5.52
CA THR A 109 2.55 -2.04 6.10
C THR A 109 1.86 -1.24 4.99
N GLN A 110 0.86 -0.43 5.34
CA GLN A 110 0.16 0.43 4.38
C GLN A 110 1.13 1.39 3.66
N GLU A 111 2.07 1.98 4.39
CA GLU A 111 3.08 2.88 3.84
C GLU A 111 4.03 2.16 2.87
N GLN A 112 4.57 1.00 3.27
CA GLN A 112 5.44 0.18 2.42
C GLN A 112 4.72 -0.27 1.15
N LEU A 113 3.44 -0.58 1.26
CA LEU A 113 2.61 -0.97 0.13
C LEU A 113 2.28 0.22 -0.78
N ALA A 114 2.06 1.41 -0.20
CA ALA A 114 1.89 2.64 -0.96
C ALA A 114 3.15 2.95 -1.79
N ASP A 115 4.34 2.84 -1.22
CA ASP A 115 5.61 3.03 -1.93
C ASP A 115 5.74 2.04 -3.10
N ARG A 116 5.42 0.77 -2.86
CA ARG A 116 5.39 -0.26 -3.92
C ARG A 116 4.43 0.09 -5.06
N LEU A 117 3.24 0.59 -4.73
CA LEU A 117 2.23 0.95 -5.73
C LEU A 117 2.58 2.24 -6.48
N LYS A 118 3.24 3.20 -5.84
CA LYS A 118 3.74 4.43 -6.48
C LYS A 118 4.78 4.13 -7.54
N ALA A 119 5.61 3.11 -7.32
CA ALA A 119 6.62 2.70 -8.29
C ALA A 119 6.10 1.68 -9.34
N MET A 120 4.84 1.21 -9.25
CA MET A 120 4.20 0.32 -10.21
C MET A 120 3.41 1.14 -11.25
N PRO A 121 3.64 0.99 -12.57
CA PRO A 121 2.85 1.67 -13.58
C PRO A 121 1.35 1.32 -13.51
N ALA A 122 0.47 2.31 -13.65
CA ALA A 122 -0.98 2.09 -13.71
C ALA A 122 -1.39 1.12 -14.82
N ALA A 123 -0.61 1.09 -15.90
CA ALA A 123 -0.80 0.18 -17.04
C ALA A 123 -0.72 -1.32 -16.66
N GLN A 124 -0.11 -1.67 -15.54
CA GLN A 124 -0.04 -3.05 -15.05
C GLN A 124 -1.33 -3.52 -14.39
N LEU A 125 -2.23 -2.63 -14.04
CA LEU A 125 -3.49 -2.97 -13.40
C LEU A 125 -4.46 -3.56 -14.42
N ALA A 126 -5.05 -4.71 -14.08
CA ALA A 126 -6.16 -5.30 -14.82
C ALA A 126 -7.49 -4.86 -14.21
N LYS A 127 -7.65 -5.01 -12.90
CA LYS A 127 -8.85 -4.62 -12.17
C LYS A 127 -8.54 -4.30 -10.72
N ALA A 128 -9.43 -3.55 -10.08
CA ALA A 128 -9.46 -3.37 -8.64
C ALA A 128 -10.83 -3.81 -8.12
N GLU A 129 -10.83 -4.66 -7.09
CA GLU A 129 -12.04 -5.21 -6.48
C GLU A 129 -12.22 -4.60 -5.11
N VAL A 130 -13.18 -3.70 -4.99
CA VAL A 130 -13.51 -3.03 -3.71
C VAL A 130 -14.53 -3.88 -2.97
N MET A 131 -14.18 -4.26 -1.76
CA MET A 131 -14.97 -5.14 -0.88
C MET A 131 -15.33 -4.38 0.40
N LEU A 132 -16.62 -4.15 0.64
CA LEU A 132 -17.12 -3.55 1.89
C LEU A 132 -16.93 -4.48 3.10
N ALA A 133 -16.95 -5.76 2.85
CA ALA A 133 -16.55 -6.80 3.78
C ALA A 133 -15.77 -7.86 3.02
N ALA A 134 -14.50 -8.05 3.33
CA ALA A 134 -13.67 -9.03 2.65
C ALA A 134 -14.19 -10.46 2.91
N PRO A 135 -14.29 -11.32 1.86
CA PRO A 135 -14.51 -12.74 2.07
C PRO A 135 -13.45 -13.38 2.95
N ALA A 136 -13.83 -14.41 3.73
CA ALA A 136 -12.92 -15.10 4.63
C ALA A 136 -11.68 -15.68 3.93
N ARG A 137 -11.82 -16.07 2.64
CA ARG A 137 -10.72 -16.59 1.79
C ARG A 137 -9.54 -15.64 1.59
N TYR A 138 -9.69 -14.36 1.88
CA TYR A 138 -8.57 -13.41 1.81
C TYR A 138 -7.83 -13.27 3.14
N HIS A 139 -8.30 -13.94 4.20
CA HIS A 139 -7.71 -13.86 5.54
C HIS A 139 -7.55 -12.43 6.08
N VAL A 140 -8.41 -11.52 5.66
CA VAL A 140 -8.45 -10.13 6.10
C VAL A 140 -9.83 -9.78 6.62
N ARG A 141 -9.91 -8.73 7.41
CA ARG A 141 -11.14 -8.28 8.06
C ARG A 141 -11.58 -6.93 7.53
N GLY A 142 -12.88 -6.68 7.61
CA GLY A 142 -13.46 -5.40 7.24
C GLY A 142 -13.38 -5.14 5.75
N MET A 143 -13.16 -3.88 5.42
CA MET A 143 -13.05 -3.43 4.04
C MET A 143 -11.71 -3.81 3.44
N ALA A 144 -11.70 -4.18 2.15
CA ALA A 144 -10.46 -4.48 1.44
C ALA A 144 -10.57 -4.05 -0.03
N ILE A 145 -9.41 -3.78 -0.62
CA ILE A 145 -9.26 -3.57 -2.06
C ILE A 145 -8.28 -4.61 -2.59
N ASN A 146 -8.75 -5.51 -3.45
CA ASN A 146 -7.89 -6.45 -4.15
C ASN A 146 -7.44 -5.87 -5.48
N ILE A 147 -6.15 -5.66 -5.60
CA ILE A 147 -5.46 -5.16 -6.79
C ILE A 147 -5.05 -6.36 -7.62
N VAL A 148 -5.64 -6.48 -8.81
CA VAL A 148 -5.31 -7.57 -9.73
C VAL A 148 -4.47 -7.02 -10.86
N THR A 149 -3.26 -7.54 -11.00
CA THR A 149 -2.34 -7.18 -12.09
C THR A 149 -2.67 -7.95 -13.36
N LYS A 150 -2.23 -7.45 -14.51
CA LYS A 150 -2.38 -8.13 -15.79
C LYS A 150 -1.60 -9.43 -15.80
N ASP A 151 -2.24 -10.48 -16.28
CA ASP A 151 -1.59 -11.76 -16.54
C ASP A 151 -1.25 -11.87 -18.04
N TYR A 152 0.00 -12.09 -18.31
CA TYR A 152 0.55 -12.24 -19.66
C TYR A 152 1.03 -13.67 -19.95
N ALA A 153 0.73 -14.64 -19.07
CA ALA A 153 1.14 -16.03 -19.25
C ALA A 153 0.75 -16.57 -20.62
N GLY A 154 1.69 -17.24 -21.28
CA GLY A 154 1.50 -17.78 -22.63
C GLY A 154 1.67 -16.77 -23.77
N LYS A 155 1.99 -15.51 -23.48
CA LYS A 155 2.28 -14.46 -24.48
C LYS A 155 3.76 -14.12 -24.47
N ASN A 156 4.26 -13.57 -25.57
CA ASN A 156 5.58 -12.95 -25.62
C ASN A 156 5.36 -11.44 -25.55
N GLN A 157 5.78 -10.83 -24.46
CA GLN A 157 5.61 -9.40 -24.25
C GLN A 157 6.78 -8.85 -23.48
N LEU A 158 7.22 -7.68 -23.91
CA LEU A 158 8.15 -6.82 -23.19
C LEU A 158 7.47 -5.47 -23.02
N SER A 159 7.43 -4.95 -21.82
CA SER A 159 6.93 -3.61 -21.51
C SER A 159 7.78 -2.97 -20.43
N GLY A 160 7.95 -1.66 -20.54
CA GLY A 160 8.73 -0.89 -19.59
C GLY A 160 8.25 0.53 -19.52
N GLN A 161 8.59 1.18 -18.42
CA GLN A 161 8.34 2.59 -18.18
C GLN A 161 9.54 3.16 -17.43
N ILE A 162 9.95 4.37 -17.80
CA ILE A 162 10.96 5.15 -17.11
C ILE A 162 10.32 6.49 -16.82
N ASN A 163 10.38 6.94 -15.58
CA ASN A 163 9.94 8.24 -15.16
C ASN A 163 11.09 8.95 -14.46
N GLY A 164 11.06 10.27 -14.46
CA GLY A 164 11.98 11.09 -13.71
C GLY A 164 11.45 12.51 -13.63
N GLY A 165 11.78 13.18 -12.55
CA GLY A 165 11.33 14.53 -12.34
C GLY A 165 12.17 15.27 -11.31
N LEU A 166 12.05 16.59 -11.40
CA LEU A 166 12.60 17.55 -10.47
C LEU A 166 11.45 18.37 -9.91
N GLN A 167 11.31 18.35 -8.59
CA GLN A 167 10.38 19.23 -7.89
C GLN A 167 11.20 20.31 -7.18
N GLN A 168 10.98 21.56 -7.53
CA GLN A 168 11.62 22.70 -6.88
C GLN A 168 10.63 23.40 -5.97
N ASN A 169 10.95 23.42 -4.69
CA ASN A 169 10.30 24.25 -3.69
C ASN A 169 11.38 25.15 -3.09
N LYS A 170 11.44 25.34 -1.77
CA LYS A 170 12.59 25.98 -1.11
C LYS A 170 13.89 25.21 -1.38
N TYR A 171 13.78 23.89 -1.47
CA TYR A 171 14.87 22.98 -1.84
C TYR A 171 14.42 22.05 -2.99
N SER A 172 15.38 21.52 -3.72
CA SER A 172 15.10 20.56 -4.80
C SER A 172 14.83 19.17 -4.25
N ARG A 173 13.97 18.45 -4.97
CA ARG A 173 13.74 17.02 -4.81
C ARG A 173 13.80 16.38 -6.19
N GLU A 174 14.64 15.38 -6.32
CA GLU A 174 14.84 14.64 -7.55
C GLU A 174 14.33 13.22 -7.38
N PHE A 175 13.71 12.69 -8.41
CA PHE A 175 13.29 11.30 -8.41
C PHE A 175 13.46 10.68 -9.78
N GLY A 176 13.70 9.38 -9.78
CA GLY A 176 13.73 8.57 -10.99
C GLY A 176 13.25 7.17 -10.68
N ASP A 177 12.46 6.60 -11.57
CA ASP A 177 12.05 5.22 -11.47
C ASP A 177 12.06 4.52 -12.81
N PHE A 178 12.27 3.22 -12.79
CA PHE A 178 12.03 2.37 -13.93
C PHE A 178 11.23 1.14 -13.54
N TYR A 179 10.42 0.68 -14.44
CA TYR A 179 9.72 -0.58 -14.39
C TYR A 179 9.97 -1.34 -15.69
N LEU A 180 10.29 -2.62 -15.58
CA LEU A 180 10.45 -3.54 -16.70
C LEU A 180 9.66 -4.80 -16.43
N SER A 181 8.86 -5.25 -17.39
CA SER A 181 8.16 -6.52 -17.34
C SER A 181 8.37 -7.29 -18.64
N MET A 182 8.83 -8.52 -18.51
CA MET A 182 9.06 -9.44 -19.62
C MET A 182 8.25 -10.71 -19.37
N GLN A 183 7.56 -11.16 -20.40
CA GLN A 183 6.94 -12.46 -20.46
C GLN A 183 7.40 -13.19 -21.73
N ARG A 184 7.90 -14.41 -21.57
CA ARG A 184 8.30 -15.27 -22.70
C ARG A 184 7.74 -16.69 -22.47
N GLY A 185 6.63 -16.98 -23.15
CA GLY A 185 5.93 -18.25 -22.97
C GLY A 185 5.50 -18.47 -21.52
N LYS A 186 6.05 -19.48 -20.88
CA LYS A 186 5.73 -19.88 -19.50
C LYS A 186 6.47 -19.06 -18.44
N PHE A 187 7.55 -18.38 -18.79
CA PHE A 187 8.39 -17.61 -17.87
C PHE A 187 8.07 -16.13 -17.95
N GLY A 188 7.90 -15.49 -16.81
CA GLY A 188 7.77 -14.06 -16.65
C GLY A 188 8.72 -13.50 -15.60
N MET A 189 9.12 -12.26 -15.79
CA MET A 189 9.95 -11.51 -14.86
C MET A 189 9.48 -10.06 -14.84
N ASP A 190 9.47 -9.44 -13.67
CA ASP A 190 9.33 -7.99 -13.51
C ASP A 190 10.45 -7.45 -12.62
N ALA A 191 10.95 -6.28 -12.98
CA ALA A 191 11.93 -5.54 -12.21
C ALA A 191 11.47 -4.10 -12.05
N GLN A 192 11.66 -3.56 -10.86
CA GLN A 192 11.27 -2.21 -10.49
C GLN A 192 12.36 -1.59 -9.62
N TYR A 193 12.66 -0.34 -9.88
CA TYR A 193 13.56 0.43 -9.06
C TYR A 193 13.10 1.88 -9.02
N GLN A 194 13.15 2.49 -7.84
CA GLN A 194 12.89 3.91 -7.62
C GLN A 194 14.02 4.51 -6.80
N PHE A 195 14.44 5.68 -7.21
CA PHE A 195 15.39 6.52 -6.50
C PHE A 195 14.73 7.84 -6.16
N ILE A 196 14.91 8.31 -4.94
CA ILE A 196 14.47 9.62 -4.50
C ILE A 196 15.62 10.27 -3.74
N ASP A 197 16.07 11.45 -4.20
CA ASP A 197 16.94 12.34 -3.45
C ASP A 197 16.16 13.62 -3.19
N GLY A 198 15.87 13.90 -1.94
CA GLY A 198 14.95 14.98 -1.64
C GLY A 198 15.27 15.74 -0.36
N ASN A 199 15.14 17.04 -0.50
CA ASN A 199 15.17 17.97 0.61
C ASN A 199 13.76 18.49 0.87
N SER A 200 13.40 18.63 2.13
CA SER A 200 12.14 19.25 2.52
C SER A 200 12.36 20.32 3.57
N TYR A 201 11.44 21.26 3.59
CA TYR A 201 11.42 22.35 4.57
C TYR A 201 10.03 22.48 5.15
N GLY A 202 9.94 22.66 6.45
CA GLY A 202 8.72 22.91 7.18
C GLY A 202 8.90 24.05 8.17
N GLU A 203 7.83 24.81 8.38
CA GLU A 203 7.72 25.81 9.43
C GLU A 203 6.45 25.52 10.23
N SER A 204 6.52 25.67 11.53
CA SER A 204 5.38 25.56 12.42
C SER A 204 5.48 26.56 13.55
N SER A 205 4.36 27.12 13.98
CA SER A 205 4.25 27.92 15.19
C SER A 205 3.36 27.22 16.19
N ARG A 206 3.73 27.32 17.45
CA ARG A 206 2.96 26.76 18.57
C ARG A 206 2.72 27.83 19.61
N ILE A 207 1.45 28.14 19.86
CA ILE A 207 1.03 28.96 21.00
C ILE A 207 0.22 28.06 21.91
N ALA A 208 0.66 27.87 23.15
CA ALA A 208 -0.01 27.02 24.12
C ALA A 208 0.02 27.65 25.52
N ASN A 209 -1.09 27.51 26.24
CA ASN A 209 -1.22 27.92 27.64
C ASN A 209 -1.47 26.67 28.48
N HIS A 210 -0.56 26.35 29.37
CA HIS A 210 -0.68 25.25 30.31
C HIS A 210 -1.00 25.78 31.70
N PRO A 211 -2.21 25.57 32.22
CA PRO A 211 -2.52 25.90 33.60
C PRO A 211 -1.79 24.91 34.51
N LEU A 212 -1.12 25.44 35.52
CA LEU A 212 -0.51 24.69 36.61
C LEU A 212 -1.20 25.09 37.93
N ASP A 213 -1.05 24.28 38.96
CA ASP A 213 -1.63 24.56 40.30
C ASP A 213 -1.16 25.91 40.86
N ASN A 214 0.06 26.34 40.50
CA ASN A 214 0.70 27.56 40.99
C ASN A 214 0.92 28.65 39.91
N GLY A 215 0.22 28.58 38.75
CA GLY A 215 0.41 29.57 37.70
C GLY A 215 0.02 29.11 36.31
N ARG A 216 0.54 29.79 35.29
CA ARG A 216 0.37 29.41 33.87
C ARG A 216 1.71 29.43 33.19
N ILE A 217 1.98 28.43 32.36
CA ILE A 217 3.10 28.49 31.42
C ILE A 217 2.53 28.88 30.05
N HIS A 218 3.05 29.94 29.47
CA HIS A 218 2.72 30.37 28.12
C HIS A 218 3.88 30.03 27.20
N TYR A 219 3.59 29.22 26.17
CA TYR A 219 4.55 28.91 25.12
C TYR A 219 4.16 29.67 23.85
N ASN A 220 5.13 30.33 23.25
CA ASN A 220 5.06 30.92 21.94
C ASN A 220 6.36 30.58 21.21
N ASP A 221 6.31 29.49 20.45
CA ASP A 221 7.48 28.92 19.80
C ASP A 221 7.29 28.91 18.28
N GLU A 222 8.37 29.24 17.57
CA GLU A 222 8.50 29.04 16.12
C GLU A 222 9.55 27.96 15.86
N THR A 223 9.19 26.97 15.08
CA THR A 223 10.08 25.88 14.69
C THR A 223 10.21 25.82 13.19
N TRP A 224 11.43 25.77 12.70
CA TRP A 224 11.71 25.41 11.32
C TRP A 224 12.48 24.10 11.25
N GLN A 225 12.16 23.32 10.22
CA GLN A 225 12.74 22.02 9.97
C GLN A 225 13.33 21.97 8.57
N LYS A 226 14.52 21.41 8.46
CA LYS A 226 15.14 21.05 7.19
C LYS A 226 15.50 19.59 7.21
N SER A 227 14.98 18.83 6.24
CA SER A 227 15.27 17.41 6.11
C SER A 227 15.93 17.12 4.76
N PHE A 228 16.86 16.17 4.76
CA PHE A 228 17.54 15.61 3.60
C PHE A 228 17.32 14.11 3.60
N GLY A 229 17.13 13.50 2.43
CA GLY A 229 16.97 12.07 2.40
C GLY A 229 17.21 11.47 1.03
N ILE A 230 17.84 10.30 1.05
CA ILE A 230 18.02 9.45 -0.12
C ILE A 230 17.30 8.14 0.15
N ALA A 231 16.46 7.71 -0.81
CA ALA A 231 15.76 6.44 -0.74
C ALA A 231 15.95 5.65 -2.05
N HIS A 232 16.12 4.34 -1.89
CA HIS A 232 16.18 3.36 -2.95
C HIS A 232 15.14 2.28 -2.65
N ASP A 233 14.14 2.17 -3.51
CA ASP A 233 13.15 1.10 -3.47
C ASP A 233 13.36 0.19 -4.67
N TYR A 234 13.36 -1.12 -4.47
CA TYR A 234 13.61 -2.08 -5.55
C TYR A 234 12.77 -3.34 -5.38
N ARG A 235 12.37 -3.90 -6.52
CA ARG A 235 11.62 -5.15 -6.58
C ARG A 235 12.08 -6.00 -7.78
N LEU A 236 12.17 -7.29 -7.55
CA LEU A 236 12.37 -8.29 -8.58
C LEU A 236 11.32 -9.39 -8.39
N GLY A 237 10.49 -9.61 -9.39
CA GLY A 237 9.50 -10.66 -9.42
C GLY A 237 9.80 -11.65 -10.54
N MET A 238 9.54 -12.93 -10.30
CA MET A 238 9.63 -14.00 -11.27
C MET A 238 8.41 -14.89 -11.18
N ASN A 239 7.92 -15.36 -12.31
CA ASN A 239 6.83 -16.32 -12.34
C ASN A 239 7.06 -17.38 -13.40
N TYR A 240 6.55 -18.59 -13.12
CA TYR A 240 6.58 -19.69 -14.04
C TYR A 240 5.23 -20.40 -14.08
N ALA A 241 4.58 -20.38 -15.25
CA ALA A 241 3.30 -21.06 -15.49
C ALA A 241 3.56 -22.45 -16.07
N PHE A 242 3.48 -23.48 -15.22
CA PHE A 242 3.58 -24.89 -15.67
C PHE A 242 2.41 -25.25 -16.60
N SER A 243 1.19 -24.81 -16.22
CA SER A 243 -0.05 -24.90 -16.99
C SER A 243 -0.99 -23.74 -16.61
N LYS A 244 -2.20 -23.69 -17.19
CA LYS A 244 -3.18 -22.60 -16.94
C LYS A 244 -3.50 -22.36 -15.47
N ASN A 245 -3.55 -23.41 -14.65
CA ASN A 245 -3.89 -23.33 -13.23
C ASN A 245 -2.75 -23.85 -12.34
N HIS A 246 -1.53 -23.90 -12.86
CA HIS A 246 -0.35 -24.36 -12.15
C HIS A 246 0.77 -23.35 -12.33
N ARG A 247 1.02 -22.55 -11.30
CA ARG A 247 1.93 -21.39 -11.38
C ARG A 247 2.70 -21.22 -10.08
N LEU A 248 3.95 -20.85 -10.22
CA LEU A 248 4.82 -20.41 -9.15
C LEU A 248 5.18 -18.93 -9.38
N ASP A 249 4.98 -18.11 -8.37
CA ASP A 249 5.39 -16.71 -8.33
C ASP A 249 6.33 -16.51 -7.13
N ILE A 250 7.44 -15.84 -7.36
CA ILE A 250 8.41 -15.46 -6.32
C ILE A 250 8.73 -13.99 -6.52
N ALA A 251 8.75 -13.22 -5.44
CA ALA A 251 9.13 -11.82 -5.51
C ALA A 251 10.00 -11.42 -4.31
N TYR A 252 10.96 -10.56 -4.56
CA TYR A 252 11.74 -9.87 -3.57
C TYR A 252 11.49 -8.37 -3.67
N THR A 253 11.23 -7.72 -2.54
CA THR A 253 11.06 -6.28 -2.42
C THR A 253 12.00 -5.77 -1.35
N GLY A 254 12.72 -4.70 -1.62
CA GLY A 254 13.63 -4.07 -0.68
C GLY A 254 13.54 -2.56 -0.70
N LYS A 255 13.90 -1.96 0.44
CA LYS A 255 14.06 -0.51 0.61
C LYS A 255 15.31 -0.24 1.42
N TRP A 256 16.09 0.71 0.96
CA TRP A 256 17.13 1.36 1.72
C TRP A 256 16.88 2.85 1.72
N GLN A 257 16.86 3.45 2.90
CA GLN A 257 16.69 4.89 3.03
C GLN A 257 17.62 5.43 4.12
N LYS A 258 18.18 6.58 3.84
CA LYS A 258 18.88 7.40 4.83
C LYS A 258 18.25 8.78 4.83
N SER A 259 17.92 9.31 6.00
CA SER A 259 17.41 10.66 6.16
C SER A 259 18.04 11.34 7.35
N CYS A 260 18.25 12.63 7.22
CA CYS A 260 18.77 13.52 8.27
C CYS A 260 17.80 14.70 8.38
N SER A 261 17.41 15.07 9.58
CA SER A 261 16.54 16.22 9.84
C SER A 261 17.13 17.12 10.91
N ASN A 262 17.13 18.41 10.65
CA ASN A 262 17.52 19.43 11.60
C ASN A 262 16.31 20.32 11.90
N ASN A 263 15.91 20.37 13.17
CA ASN A 263 14.87 21.24 13.66
C ASN A 263 15.51 22.31 14.54
N HIS A 264 15.03 23.53 14.40
CA HIS A 264 15.45 24.65 15.25
C HIS A 264 14.20 25.37 15.74
N THR A 265 14.10 25.51 17.06
CA THR A 265 12.98 26.17 17.73
C THR A 265 13.48 27.44 18.39
N THR A 266 12.72 28.51 18.26
CA THR A 266 12.96 29.80 18.91
C THR A 266 11.66 30.29 19.56
N GLY A 267 11.80 31.14 20.59
CA GLY A 267 10.64 31.67 21.33
C GLY A 267 10.75 31.39 22.83
N SER A 268 9.70 30.87 23.41
CA SER A 268 9.69 30.46 24.84
C SER A 268 10.59 29.27 25.11
N SER A 269 10.93 28.51 24.11
CA SER A 269 12.02 27.53 24.13
C SER A 269 13.01 27.81 23.00
N VAL A 270 14.29 27.56 23.25
CA VAL A 270 15.35 27.62 22.24
C VAL A 270 15.97 26.23 22.16
N SER A 271 15.82 25.54 21.03
CA SER A 271 16.39 24.21 20.90
C SER A 271 16.84 23.91 19.49
N GLY A 272 17.91 23.14 19.37
CA GLY A 272 18.34 22.46 18.16
C GLY A 272 18.10 20.97 18.30
N MET A 273 17.51 20.34 17.30
CA MET A 273 17.31 18.89 17.29
C MET A 273 17.79 18.31 15.97
N HIS A 274 18.63 17.30 16.06
CA HIS A 274 19.20 16.61 14.92
C HIS A 274 18.77 15.13 14.95
N TYR A 275 18.27 14.63 13.82
CA TYR A 275 17.89 13.23 13.64
C TYR A 275 18.65 12.63 12.47
N ASP A 276 19.24 11.47 12.68
CA ASP A 276 19.72 10.57 11.65
C ASP A 276 18.91 9.28 11.70
N THR A 277 18.26 8.95 10.59
CA THR A 277 17.41 7.77 10.50
C THR A 277 17.79 6.95 9.28
N HIS A 278 17.91 5.65 9.46
CA HIS A 278 18.04 4.69 8.37
C HIS A 278 16.83 3.75 8.36
N VAL A 279 16.43 3.33 7.17
CA VAL A 279 15.38 2.32 6.99
C VAL A 279 15.92 1.20 6.09
N TYR A 280 15.75 -0.03 6.55
CA TYR A 280 16.06 -1.25 5.81
C TYR A 280 14.82 -2.11 5.77
N LEU A 281 14.36 -2.46 4.57
CA LEU A 281 13.25 -3.38 4.36
C LEU A 281 13.70 -4.50 3.43
N HIS A 282 13.41 -5.72 3.82
CA HIS A 282 13.54 -6.91 2.99
C HIS A 282 12.25 -7.70 3.09
N ASN A 283 11.63 -7.98 1.95
CA ASN A 283 10.43 -8.80 1.88
C ASN A 283 10.60 -9.84 0.77
N VAL A 284 10.25 -11.06 1.06
CA VAL A 284 10.20 -12.18 0.09
C VAL A 284 8.79 -12.74 0.11
N ASP A 285 8.15 -12.80 -1.05
CA ASP A 285 6.84 -13.39 -1.26
C ASP A 285 6.97 -14.60 -2.18
N VAL A 286 6.32 -15.70 -1.82
CA VAL A 286 6.21 -16.92 -2.64
C VAL A 286 4.75 -17.32 -2.73
N ASN A 287 4.28 -17.58 -3.93
CA ASN A 287 2.94 -18.08 -4.17
C ASN A 287 2.98 -19.26 -5.15
N TYR A 288 2.37 -20.37 -4.76
CA TYR A 288 2.31 -21.58 -5.55
C TYR A 288 0.87 -22.05 -5.71
N SER A 289 0.34 -21.87 -6.91
CA SER A 289 -1.01 -22.30 -7.28
C SER A 289 -0.93 -23.66 -7.96
N LEU A 290 -1.73 -24.62 -7.51
CA LEU A 290 -1.79 -25.99 -7.98
C LEU A 290 -3.06 -26.26 -8.82
N PRO A 291 -3.03 -27.21 -9.79
CA PRO A 291 -4.12 -27.39 -10.74
C PRO A 291 -5.46 -27.77 -10.11
N PHE A 292 -5.44 -28.42 -8.95
CA PHE A 292 -6.65 -28.88 -8.24
C PHE A 292 -7.25 -27.81 -7.30
N GLY A 293 -6.80 -26.56 -7.43
CA GLY A 293 -7.38 -25.42 -6.70
C GLY A 293 -6.73 -25.13 -5.35
N LEU A 294 -5.63 -25.81 -4.99
CA LEU A 294 -4.81 -25.48 -3.82
C LEU A 294 -3.86 -24.34 -4.14
N ASN A 295 -3.85 -23.34 -3.27
CA ASN A 295 -2.92 -22.23 -3.31
C ASN A 295 -2.12 -22.19 -2.01
N ILE A 296 -0.80 -22.22 -2.12
CA ILE A 296 0.11 -22.14 -0.98
C ILE A 296 0.88 -20.83 -1.10
N SER A 297 0.86 -20.02 -0.06
CA SER A 297 1.61 -18.77 -0.02
C SER A 297 2.49 -18.67 1.21
N GLY A 298 3.62 -18.01 1.05
CA GLY A 298 4.55 -17.68 2.12
C GLY A 298 5.08 -16.27 1.92
N SER A 299 5.24 -15.54 3.01
CA SER A 299 5.84 -14.21 3.00
C SER A 299 6.76 -14.05 4.21
N TYR A 300 7.90 -13.44 3.99
CA TYR A 300 8.83 -13.02 5.03
C TYR A 300 9.13 -11.55 4.89
N THR A 301 9.02 -10.80 5.96
CA THR A 301 9.43 -9.39 6.02
C THR A 301 10.39 -9.18 7.17
N ASN A 302 11.49 -8.51 6.89
CA ASN A 302 12.39 -7.95 7.89
C ASN A 302 12.46 -6.43 7.68
N TYR A 303 12.15 -5.68 8.72
CA TYR A 303 12.19 -4.23 8.75
C TYR A 303 13.06 -3.79 9.91
N ARG A 304 14.01 -2.90 9.65
CA ARG A 304 14.92 -2.37 10.66
C ARG A 304 15.07 -0.86 10.47
N THR A 305 14.90 -0.10 11.56
CA THR A 305 15.05 1.35 11.56
C THR A 305 15.88 1.84 12.74
N PRO A 306 17.22 1.91 12.60
CA PRO A 306 18.06 2.60 13.56
C PRO A 306 17.91 4.11 13.41
N GLN A 307 17.85 4.81 14.55
CA GLN A 307 17.74 6.26 14.62
C GLN A 307 18.67 6.80 15.71
N GLN A 308 19.32 7.91 15.40
CA GLN A 308 20.05 8.73 16.38
C GLN A 308 19.40 10.10 16.45
N GLN A 309 19.25 10.60 17.65
CA GLN A 309 18.71 11.92 17.93
C GLN A 309 19.61 12.65 18.89
N LYS A 310 19.91 13.91 18.58
CA LYS A 310 20.57 14.83 19.47
C LYS A 310 19.67 16.03 19.72
N LEU A 311 19.49 16.38 20.97
CA LEU A 311 18.72 17.53 21.41
C LEU A 311 19.64 18.42 22.23
N ASP A 312 19.81 19.67 21.80
CA ASP A 312 20.45 20.72 22.54
C ASP A 312 19.44 21.84 22.75
N GLY A 313 19.16 22.25 23.99
CA GLY A 313 18.17 23.31 24.18
C GLY A 313 18.04 23.82 25.60
N THR A 314 17.40 24.96 25.67
CA THR A 314 17.04 25.65 26.93
C THR A 314 15.53 25.84 26.95
N MET A 315 14.89 25.40 28.01
CA MET A 315 13.46 25.62 28.24
C MET A 315 13.31 26.67 29.35
N TYR A 316 12.46 27.65 29.09
CA TYR A 316 12.02 28.61 30.09
C TYR A 316 10.75 28.08 30.76
N ALA A 317 10.81 27.82 32.04
CA ALA A 317 9.68 27.23 32.75
C ALA A 317 8.64 28.27 33.19
N ASP A 318 8.99 29.55 33.32
CA ASP A 318 8.12 30.65 33.72
C ASP A 318 8.89 31.99 33.58
N GLU A 319 8.19 33.15 33.53
CA GLU A 319 8.81 34.47 33.45
C GLU A 319 9.82 34.78 34.59
N ASN A 320 9.83 33.96 35.65
CA ASN A 320 10.68 34.15 36.85
C ASN A 320 11.56 32.92 37.18
N THR A 321 11.64 31.88 36.35
CA THR A 321 12.33 30.65 36.71
C THR A 321 13.55 30.35 35.84
N THR A 322 14.47 29.64 36.47
CA THR A 322 15.76 29.19 35.99
C THR A 322 15.67 28.47 34.64
N GLU A 323 16.45 28.92 33.68
CA GLU A 323 16.72 28.21 32.43
C GLU A 323 17.10 26.76 32.73
N THR A 324 16.42 25.82 32.14
CA THR A 324 16.80 24.42 32.22
C THR A 324 17.47 24.00 30.92
N GLU A 325 18.78 23.91 30.94
CA GLU A 325 19.58 23.39 29.84
C GLU A 325 19.33 21.86 29.74
N ARG A 326 19.00 21.37 28.55
CA ARG A 326 18.84 19.95 28.25
C ARG A 326 19.65 19.60 27.02
N ASN A 327 20.70 18.81 27.22
CA ASN A 327 21.51 18.25 26.14
C ASN A 327 21.43 16.75 26.23
N LEU A 328 20.71 16.15 25.27
CA LEU A 328 20.41 14.74 25.29
C LEU A 328 20.85 14.09 23.97
N THR A 329 21.38 12.88 24.06
CA THR A 329 21.62 12.04 22.91
C THR A 329 20.84 10.74 23.10
N SER A 330 19.98 10.41 22.13
CA SER A 330 19.18 9.19 22.14
C SER A 330 19.49 8.34 20.91
N GLY A 331 19.81 7.07 21.14
CA GLY A 331 19.88 6.05 20.12
C GLY A 331 18.70 5.09 20.24
N SER A 332 18.00 4.85 19.18
CA SER A 332 16.91 3.87 19.14
C SER A 332 17.00 2.98 17.91
N GLU A 333 16.49 1.77 18.03
CA GLU A 333 16.33 0.86 16.90
C GLU A 333 15.08 0.03 17.09
N GLN A 334 14.31 -0.10 16.01
CA GLN A 334 13.23 -1.05 15.92
C GLN A 334 13.55 -2.08 14.84
N THR A 335 13.41 -3.37 15.20
CA THR A 335 13.54 -4.49 14.27
C THR A 335 12.27 -5.32 14.31
N ILE A 336 11.60 -5.47 13.16
CA ILE A 336 10.39 -6.29 13.00
C ILE A 336 10.70 -7.41 12.03
N SER A 337 10.51 -8.65 12.47
CA SER A 337 10.59 -9.84 11.62
C SER A 337 9.22 -10.50 11.59
N LYS A 338 8.66 -10.70 10.39
CA LYS A 338 7.31 -11.22 10.20
C LYS A 338 7.31 -12.37 9.20
N TRP A 339 6.79 -13.52 9.62
CA TRP A 339 6.54 -14.68 8.78
C TRP A 339 5.05 -14.86 8.59
N MET A 340 4.63 -15.19 7.41
CA MET A 340 3.24 -15.55 7.10
C MET A 340 3.23 -16.75 6.17
N PHE A 341 2.37 -17.72 6.47
CA PHE A 341 2.10 -18.88 5.63
C PHE A 341 0.60 -19.04 5.50
N ALA A 342 0.11 -19.35 4.30
CA ALA A 342 -1.28 -19.71 4.10
C ALA A 342 -1.41 -20.86 3.10
N ALA A 343 -2.46 -21.66 3.28
CA ALA A 343 -2.86 -22.70 2.36
C ALA A 343 -4.38 -22.64 2.19
N ASP A 344 -4.81 -22.42 0.96
CA ASP A 344 -6.19 -22.16 0.58
C ASP A 344 -6.64 -23.14 -0.49
N GLN A 345 -7.74 -23.83 -0.25
CA GLN A 345 -8.33 -24.76 -1.19
C GLN A 345 -9.67 -24.25 -1.69
N ASN A 346 -9.85 -24.28 -3.01
CA ASN A 346 -11.09 -23.88 -3.66
C ASN A 346 -11.58 -25.02 -4.57
N HIS A 347 -12.82 -25.46 -4.34
CA HIS A 347 -13.51 -26.43 -5.16
C HIS A 347 -14.69 -25.76 -5.86
N SER A 348 -14.81 -26.01 -7.15
CA SER A 348 -15.97 -25.62 -7.94
C SER A 348 -16.68 -26.88 -8.39
N PHE A 349 -17.94 -27.04 -7.98
CA PHE A 349 -18.77 -28.20 -8.32
C PHE A 349 -19.76 -27.85 -9.42
N THR A 350 -20.41 -28.89 -9.95
CA THR A 350 -21.50 -28.72 -10.89
C THR A 350 -22.66 -27.91 -10.34
N HIS A 351 -23.48 -27.33 -11.19
CA HIS A 351 -24.63 -26.50 -10.83
C HIS A 351 -24.28 -25.23 -10.02
N GLY A 352 -23.03 -24.71 -10.12
CA GLY A 352 -22.61 -23.46 -9.54
C GLY A 352 -22.39 -23.48 -8.01
N TRP A 353 -22.16 -24.65 -7.42
CA TRP A 353 -21.71 -24.77 -6.04
C TRP A 353 -20.19 -24.55 -5.95
N GLY A 354 -19.77 -23.97 -4.87
CA GLY A 354 -18.37 -23.79 -4.53
C GLY A 354 -18.12 -24.02 -3.03
N LEU A 355 -16.97 -24.58 -2.72
CA LEU A 355 -16.45 -24.77 -1.37
C LEU A 355 -15.05 -24.18 -1.31
N SER A 356 -14.80 -23.31 -0.33
CA SER A 356 -13.49 -22.76 -0.04
C SER A 356 -13.15 -22.98 1.42
N TYR A 357 -11.92 -23.36 1.70
CA TYR A 357 -11.40 -23.47 3.07
C TYR A 357 -9.90 -23.26 3.07
N GLY A 358 -9.37 -22.84 4.21
CA GLY A 358 -7.95 -22.58 4.31
C GLY A 358 -7.50 -22.26 5.73
N VAL A 359 -6.20 -22.17 5.85
CA VAL A 359 -5.48 -21.83 7.08
C VAL A 359 -4.39 -20.81 6.81
N LYS A 360 -4.21 -19.87 7.74
CA LYS A 360 -3.10 -18.91 7.75
C LYS A 360 -2.46 -18.90 9.11
N GLY A 361 -1.13 -18.94 9.13
CA GLY A 361 -0.30 -18.67 10.30
C GLY A 361 0.53 -17.43 10.08
N GLN A 362 0.62 -16.56 11.10
CA GLN A 362 1.46 -15.38 11.10
C GLN A 362 2.23 -15.30 12.41
N PHE A 363 3.52 -15.03 12.31
CA PHE A 363 4.45 -14.93 13.43
C PHE A 363 5.20 -13.60 13.31
N THR A 364 5.08 -12.75 14.31
CA THR A 364 5.73 -11.44 14.32
C THR A 364 6.63 -11.34 15.54
N SER A 365 7.88 -10.98 15.35
CA SER A 365 8.80 -10.57 16.41
C SER A 365 9.12 -9.09 16.22
N ASN A 366 8.83 -8.28 17.24
CA ASN A 366 9.09 -6.85 17.25
C ASN A 366 10.00 -6.54 18.44
N LYS A 367 11.23 -6.14 18.13
CA LYS A 367 12.23 -5.72 19.10
C LYS A 367 12.47 -4.23 18.94
N SER A 368 12.29 -3.48 20.01
CA SER A 368 12.55 -2.05 20.04
C SER A 368 13.38 -1.73 21.27
N TYR A 369 14.44 -0.95 21.09
CA TYR A 369 15.18 -0.38 22.20
C TYR A 369 15.40 1.10 21.97
N GLN A 370 15.52 1.82 23.06
CA GLN A 370 15.93 3.23 23.13
C GLN A 370 16.86 3.41 24.31
N ASN A 371 17.97 4.08 24.07
CA ASN A 371 18.90 4.46 25.11
C ASN A 371 19.14 5.97 25.01
N THR A 372 18.96 6.69 26.11
CA THR A 372 19.15 8.14 26.18
C THR A 372 20.19 8.47 27.23
N ILE A 373 21.15 9.29 26.85
CA ILE A 373 22.21 9.80 27.74
C ILE A 373 22.17 11.32 27.83
N ASP A 374 22.60 11.83 28.96
CA ASP A 374 22.81 13.26 29.19
C ASP A 374 24.14 13.75 28.59
N LYS A 375 24.46 15.02 28.81
CA LYS A 375 25.70 15.66 28.36
C LYS A 375 26.97 15.04 28.98
N GLU A 376 26.87 14.55 30.21
CA GLU A 376 27.94 13.89 30.96
C GLU A 376 28.12 12.41 30.55
N GLY A 377 27.22 11.86 29.72
CA GLY A 377 27.23 10.47 29.28
C GLY A 377 26.51 9.52 30.24
N ASN A 378 25.78 10.03 31.23
CA ASN A 378 25.00 9.18 32.13
C ASN A 378 23.71 8.72 31.44
N ILE A 379 23.37 7.46 31.62
CA ILE A 379 22.10 6.88 31.11
C ILE A 379 20.94 7.47 31.92
N LEU A 380 19.89 7.92 31.20
CA LEU A 380 18.64 8.37 31.80
C LEU A 380 17.64 7.22 31.87
N PRO A 381 17.43 6.58 33.02
CA PRO A 381 16.60 5.38 33.14
C PRO A 381 15.15 5.59 32.67
N ASN A 382 14.58 6.78 32.95
CA ASN A 382 13.21 7.14 32.56
C ASN A 382 13.04 7.41 31.06
N ALA A 383 14.12 7.57 30.31
CA ALA A 383 14.15 7.77 28.86
C ALA A 383 14.83 6.60 28.11
N THR A 384 15.05 5.49 28.82
CA THR A 384 15.64 4.26 28.29
C THR A 384 14.61 3.15 28.36
N SER A 385 14.40 2.44 27.27
CA SER A 385 13.43 1.35 27.20
C SER A 385 13.92 0.22 26.29
N SER A 386 13.49 -1.00 26.60
CA SER A 386 13.70 -2.17 25.77
C SER A 386 12.43 -3.00 25.78
N VAL A 387 11.90 -3.29 24.60
CA VAL A 387 10.65 -4.05 24.43
C VAL A 387 10.87 -5.15 23.41
N ASP A 388 10.47 -6.38 23.77
CA ASP A 388 10.46 -7.54 22.87
C ASP A 388 9.03 -8.14 22.90
N ILE A 389 8.34 -8.05 21.76
CA ILE A 389 6.96 -8.52 21.61
C ILE A 389 6.94 -9.58 20.52
N ASN A 390 6.51 -10.80 20.90
CA ASN A 390 6.32 -11.90 19.98
C ASN A 390 4.82 -12.22 19.86
N GLU A 391 4.30 -12.15 18.65
CA GLU A 391 2.89 -12.37 18.35
C GLU A 391 2.71 -13.56 17.41
N ARG A 392 1.64 -14.34 17.65
CA ARG A 392 1.24 -15.46 16.79
C ARG A 392 -0.23 -15.35 16.49
N ILE A 393 -0.57 -15.44 15.21
CA ILE A 393 -1.95 -15.39 14.74
C ILE A 393 -2.19 -16.63 13.89
N TRP A 394 -3.22 -17.41 14.27
CA TRP A 394 -3.73 -18.48 13.46
C TRP A 394 -5.14 -18.12 12.99
N ASN A 395 -5.41 -18.30 11.73
CA ASN A 395 -6.73 -18.08 11.14
C ASN A 395 -7.11 -19.29 10.31
N ILE A 396 -8.30 -19.83 10.56
CA ILE A 396 -8.90 -20.89 9.75
C ILE A 396 -10.24 -20.40 9.23
N TYR A 397 -10.60 -20.77 8.02
CA TYR A 397 -11.92 -20.46 7.49
C TYR A 397 -12.49 -21.60 6.65
N ALA A 398 -13.82 -21.59 6.52
CA ALA A 398 -14.57 -22.39 5.57
C ALA A 398 -15.71 -21.57 4.99
N GLY A 399 -16.01 -21.74 3.70
CA GLY A 399 -17.04 -20.99 3.01
C GLY A 399 -17.70 -21.82 1.92
N PHE A 400 -19.01 -21.64 1.79
CA PHE A 400 -19.81 -22.21 0.71
C PHE A 400 -20.33 -21.09 -0.17
N SER A 401 -20.36 -21.34 -1.46
CA SER A 401 -20.96 -20.42 -2.43
C SER A 401 -21.92 -21.13 -3.36
N LYS A 402 -22.95 -20.41 -3.79
CA LYS A 402 -23.90 -20.89 -4.79
C LYS A 402 -24.18 -19.80 -5.79
N GLN A 403 -23.87 -20.04 -7.04
CA GLN A 403 -24.34 -19.24 -8.18
C GLN A 403 -25.72 -19.70 -8.56
N ILE A 404 -26.75 -18.91 -8.28
CA ILE A 404 -28.14 -19.23 -8.57
C ILE A 404 -28.46 -18.93 -10.05
N ASN A 405 -28.03 -17.74 -10.50
CA ASN A 405 -28.10 -17.30 -11.89
C ASN A 405 -27.00 -16.28 -12.18
N LYS A 406 -26.99 -15.68 -13.39
CA LYS A 406 -25.96 -14.68 -13.77
C LYS A 406 -25.95 -13.42 -12.89
N ALA A 407 -27.07 -13.09 -12.24
CA ALA A 407 -27.25 -11.91 -11.42
C ALA A 407 -27.16 -12.19 -9.91
N ILE A 408 -27.47 -13.42 -9.48
CA ILE A 408 -27.61 -13.76 -8.06
C ILE A 408 -26.60 -14.85 -7.68
N SER A 409 -25.76 -14.53 -6.71
CA SER A 409 -24.88 -15.49 -6.04
C SER A 409 -25.02 -15.35 -4.51
N LEU A 410 -24.94 -16.46 -3.81
CA LEU A 410 -24.93 -16.51 -2.35
C LEU A 410 -23.57 -17.02 -1.88
N GLU A 411 -22.98 -16.37 -0.90
CA GLU A 411 -21.75 -16.82 -0.23
C GLU A 411 -21.94 -16.76 1.28
N VAL A 412 -21.70 -17.88 1.95
CA VAL A 412 -21.70 -18.00 3.41
C VAL A 412 -20.35 -18.50 3.83
N SER A 413 -19.69 -17.81 4.74
CA SER A 413 -18.40 -18.24 5.27
C SER A 413 -18.28 -17.96 6.77
N ALA A 414 -17.43 -18.73 7.43
CA ALA A 414 -17.03 -18.52 8.81
C ALA A 414 -15.51 -18.59 8.91
N ALA A 415 -14.95 -17.75 9.76
CA ALA A 415 -13.53 -17.78 10.09
C ALA A 415 -13.37 -17.75 11.61
N ALA A 416 -12.41 -18.55 12.10
CA ALA A 416 -11.95 -18.50 13.48
C ALA A 416 -10.51 -18.02 13.51
N GLU A 417 -10.20 -17.16 14.44
CA GLU A 417 -8.87 -16.62 14.63
C GLU A 417 -8.45 -16.72 16.07
N GLN A 418 -7.25 -17.26 16.27
CA GLN A 418 -6.54 -17.22 17.55
C GLN A 418 -5.42 -16.19 17.45
N TYR A 419 -5.41 -15.26 18.38
CA TYR A 419 -4.33 -14.31 18.58
C TYR A 419 -3.66 -14.59 19.93
N HIS A 420 -2.35 -14.78 19.90
CA HIS A 420 -1.52 -14.99 21.08
C HIS A 420 -0.39 -13.97 21.10
N SER A 421 -0.24 -13.28 22.23
CA SER A 421 0.91 -12.42 22.53
C SER A 421 1.28 -12.60 24.02
N PRO A 422 2.43 -12.10 24.47
CA PRO A 422 2.79 -12.16 25.90
C PRO A 422 1.75 -11.54 26.86
N ILE A 423 0.89 -10.67 26.34
CA ILE A 423 -0.10 -9.91 27.12
C ILE A 423 -1.52 -10.44 26.94
N TRP A 424 -1.83 -11.09 25.79
CA TRP A 424 -3.19 -11.44 25.41
C TRP A 424 -3.27 -12.79 24.71
N ASP A 425 -4.27 -13.60 25.10
CA ASP A 425 -4.71 -14.78 24.34
C ASP A 425 -6.20 -14.65 24.05
N LYS A 426 -6.59 -14.59 22.77
CA LYS A 426 -7.97 -14.34 22.35
C LYS A 426 -8.38 -15.24 21.19
N TRP A 427 -9.56 -15.84 21.31
CA TRP A 427 -10.27 -16.48 20.21
C TRP A 427 -11.37 -15.58 19.68
N ARG A 428 -11.55 -15.54 18.37
CA ARG A 428 -12.64 -14.81 17.73
C ARG A 428 -13.21 -15.64 16.58
N ILE A 429 -14.55 -15.67 16.48
CA ILE A 429 -15.28 -16.34 15.41
C ILE A 429 -16.03 -15.27 14.60
N TYR A 430 -15.92 -15.33 13.29
CA TYR A 430 -16.53 -14.38 12.36
C TYR A 430 -17.41 -15.12 11.36
N PRO A 431 -18.74 -15.08 11.51
CA PRO A 431 -19.65 -15.47 10.45
C PRO A 431 -19.76 -14.36 9.40
N SER A 432 -19.84 -14.71 8.13
CA SER A 432 -20.13 -13.79 7.05
C SER A 432 -21.19 -14.39 6.13
N LEU A 433 -22.27 -13.64 5.94
CA LEU A 433 -23.31 -13.95 4.97
C LEU A 433 -23.34 -12.83 3.92
N LYS A 434 -23.18 -13.18 2.65
CA LYS A 434 -23.24 -12.24 1.54
C LYS A 434 -24.34 -12.62 0.57
N MET A 435 -25.25 -11.69 0.37
CA MET A 435 -26.24 -11.72 -0.70
C MET A 435 -26.00 -10.50 -1.59
N PRO A 436 -25.68 -10.65 -2.87
CA PRO A 436 -25.71 -9.52 -3.78
C PRO A 436 -27.19 -9.17 -4.05
N CYS A 437 -27.57 -7.96 -3.65
CA CYS A 437 -28.80 -7.34 -4.13
C CYS A 437 -28.60 -6.96 -5.60
N GLY A 438 -29.32 -7.58 -6.53
CA GLY A 438 -29.42 -7.12 -7.90
C GLY A 438 -30.09 -5.73 -7.89
N ILE A 439 -29.37 -4.72 -8.38
CA ILE A 439 -29.93 -3.38 -8.57
C ILE A 439 -30.86 -3.43 -9.78
N SER A 440 -32.14 -3.62 -9.51
CA SER A 440 -33.19 -3.11 -10.38
C SER A 440 -33.40 -1.65 -10.02
N THR A 441 -33.33 -0.78 -11.01
CA THR A 441 -33.59 0.65 -10.90
C THR A 441 -35.03 0.92 -10.49
N ARG A 442 -35.32 0.86 -9.20
CA ARG A 442 -36.39 1.56 -8.47
C ARG A 442 -36.19 1.34 -6.98
N THR A 443 -35.80 2.42 -6.34
CA THR A 443 -35.91 2.78 -4.92
C THR A 443 -36.42 1.71 -3.94
N ILE A 444 -35.51 1.06 -3.20
CA ILE A 444 -35.78 0.59 -1.84
C ILE A 444 -34.43 0.60 -1.09
N TYR A 445 -34.31 1.48 -0.11
CA TYR A 445 -33.28 1.38 0.92
C TYR A 445 -33.59 0.20 1.82
N SER A 446 -32.88 -0.91 1.65
CA SER A 446 -32.82 -1.95 2.67
C SER A 446 -31.46 -1.90 3.32
N THR A 447 -31.42 -1.41 4.53
CA THR A 447 -30.29 -1.52 5.44
C THR A 447 -30.01 -3.00 5.73
N CYS A 448 -28.92 -3.53 5.18
CA CYS A 448 -28.41 -4.81 5.63
C CYS A 448 -27.89 -4.66 7.05
N HIS A 449 -28.63 -5.16 8.03
CA HIS A 449 -28.19 -5.26 9.41
C HIS A 449 -27.11 -6.33 9.52
N SER A 450 -25.96 -5.95 10.02
CA SER A 450 -24.94 -6.88 10.49
C SER A 450 -25.47 -7.66 11.68
N VAL A 451 -25.47 -8.99 11.59
CA VAL A 451 -25.81 -9.88 12.69
C VAL A 451 -24.78 -9.67 13.81
N PRO A 452 -25.21 -9.58 15.09
CA PRO A 452 -24.34 -9.27 16.20
C PRO A 452 -23.30 -10.36 16.44
N ILE A 453 -22.10 -9.90 16.78
CA ILE A 453 -20.93 -10.70 17.12
C ILE A 453 -21.22 -11.48 18.40
N LEU A 454 -21.29 -12.80 18.34
CA LEU A 454 -21.28 -13.66 19.55
C LEU A 454 -19.85 -13.69 20.09
N ASN A 455 -19.61 -12.92 21.15
CA ASN A 455 -18.39 -12.97 21.93
C ASN A 455 -18.47 -14.13 22.94
N PHE A 456 -17.76 -15.20 22.69
CA PHE A 456 -17.50 -16.22 23.71
C PHE A 456 -16.24 -15.84 24.49
N ARG A 457 -16.43 -15.51 25.74
CA ARG A 457 -15.35 -15.33 26.71
C ARG A 457 -15.10 -16.66 27.40
N ALA A 458 -14.04 -17.36 27.01
CA ALA A 458 -13.57 -18.49 27.85
C ALA A 458 -12.78 -17.88 29.01
N ILE A 459 -13.37 -17.99 30.22
CA ILE A 459 -12.68 -17.70 31.50
C ILE A 459 -11.93 -18.97 31.85
N GLY A 460 -10.65 -19.01 31.60
CA GLY A 460 -9.75 -20.00 32.21
C GLY A 460 -9.20 -19.39 33.49
N GLN A 461 -9.62 -19.94 34.62
CA GLN A 461 -8.95 -19.73 35.90
C GLN A 461 -7.60 -20.49 35.87
N GLN A 462 -6.50 -19.79 36.04
CA GLN A 462 -5.46 -19.98 37.07
C GLN A 462 -4.54 -18.80 37.06
#